data_2de54dac557cdd111001e9b61a482456
#
_entry.id   2de54dac557cdd111001e9b61a482456
#
_cell.length_a   1.000
_cell.length_b   1.000
_cell.length_c   1.000
_cell.angle_alpha   90.00
_cell.angle_beta   90.00
_cell.angle_gamma   90.00
#
_symmetry.space_group_name_H-M   'P 1'
#
loop_
_entity.id
_entity.type
_entity.pdbx_description
1 polymer ?
#
loop_
_entity_poly.entity_id
_entity_poly.type
_entity_poly.pdbx_seq_one_letter_code
_entity_poly.pdbx_strand_id
1 'polypeptide(L)'
;MPFEPPATRNYKKHFSSHKANLDPIEGVWTEYAVGTLSEDGKVIQRKEIQKRASWIIIKNKGEYQVLNEYGEQNKFIASFTRTSQKNAYMFNAFYFESKDHIKVEAILVNGNRLEMAYDAPPGVFEENYREILDTIHIQDPDKKLTLHWQFNWLKSFPND
;
A
#
# COMPACT_ATOMS: atom_id res chain seq x y z
N MET A 1 -5.67 20.67 -15.29
CA MET A 1 -6.42 19.52 -14.77
C MET A 1 -5.51 18.30 -14.75
N PRO A 2 -5.36 17.65 -13.63
CA PRO A 2 -4.61 16.40 -13.64
C PRO A 2 -5.32 15.36 -14.49
N PHE A 3 -4.54 14.56 -15.16
CA PHE A 3 -5.06 13.47 -15.99
C PHE A 3 -5.63 12.37 -15.09
N GLU A 4 -6.85 11.95 -15.39
CA GLU A 4 -7.46 10.80 -14.72
C GLU A 4 -7.47 9.62 -15.68
N PRO A 5 -6.82 8.48 -15.33
CA PRO A 5 -6.84 7.31 -16.21
C PRO A 5 -8.26 6.80 -16.45
N PRO A 6 -8.56 6.29 -17.67
CA PRO A 6 -9.88 5.76 -17.98
C PRO A 6 -10.37 4.68 -17.00
N ALA A 7 -9.47 3.81 -16.52
CA ALA A 7 -9.83 2.77 -15.56
C ALA A 7 -10.34 3.37 -14.25
N THR A 8 -9.65 4.38 -13.71
CA THR A 8 -10.10 5.08 -12.50
C THR A 8 -11.48 5.67 -12.70
N ARG A 9 -11.71 6.33 -13.83
CA ARG A 9 -13.00 6.91 -14.16
C ARG A 9 -14.11 5.86 -14.23
N ASN A 10 -13.83 4.71 -14.83
CA ASN A 10 -14.78 3.62 -14.95
C ASN A 10 -15.10 3.00 -13.59
N TYR A 11 -14.10 2.82 -12.72
CA TYR A 11 -14.34 2.33 -11.37
C TYR A 11 -15.13 3.35 -10.53
N LYS A 12 -14.88 4.64 -10.70
CA LYS A 12 -15.69 5.68 -10.03
C LYS A 12 -17.17 5.57 -10.43
N LYS A 13 -17.46 5.32 -11.72
CA LYS A 13 -18.83 5.07 -12.17
C LYS A 13 -19.44 3.85 -11.52
N HIS A 14 -18.68 2.77 -11.43
CA HIS A 14 -19.11 1.55 -10.75
C HIS A 14 -19.43 1.84 -9.29
N PHE A 15 -18.54 2.51 -8.57
CA PHE A 15 -18.75 2.84 -7.17
C PHE A 15 -19.96 3.76 -6.96
N SER A 16 -20.18 4.72 -7.85
CA SER A 16 -21.36 5.61 -7.79
C SER A 16 -22.65 4.82 -7.96
N SER A 17 -22.71 3.92 -8.95
CA SER A 17 -23.92 3.17 -9.23
C SER A 17 -24.23 2.08 -8.18
N HIS A 18 -23.23 1.67 -7.41
CA HIS A 18 -23.37 0.65 -6.37
C HIS A 18 -23.20 1.22 -4.96
N LYS A 19 -23.26 2.53 -4.79
CA LYS A 19 -22.93 3.22 -3.54
C LYS A 19 -23.64 2.64 -2.31
N ALA A 20 -24.92 2.27 -2.45
CA ALA A 20 -25.69 1.72 -1.34
C ALA A 20 -25.22 0.32 -0.89
N ASN A 21 -24.48 -0.39 -1.74
CA ASN A 21 -24.07 -1.77 -1.50
C ASN A 21 -22.56 -1.93 -1.35
N LEU A 22 -21.81 -0.82 -1.35
CA LEU A 22 -20.35 -0.89 -1.20
C LEU A 22 -19.97 -1.21 0.23
N ASP A 23 -18.96 -2.05 0.38
CA ASP A 23 -18.29 -2.21 1.67
C ASP A 23 -17.41 -0.99 1.92
N PRO A 24 -17.21 -0.60 3.19
CA PRO A 24 -16.49 0.64 3.49
C PRO A 24 -15.08 0.74 2.91
N ILE A 25 -14.41 -0.40 2.71
CA ILE A 25 -13.05 -0.41 2.18
C ILE A 25 -13.00 -0.22 0.65
N GLU A 26 -14.11 -0.43 -0.06
CA GLU A 26 -14.16 -0.28 -1.51
C GLU A 26 -14.11 1.19 -1.91
N GLY A 27 -13.33 1.49 -2.94
CA GLY A 27 -13.24 2.86 -3.45
C GLY A 27 -11.89 3.16 -4.09
N VAL A 28 -11.67 4.45 -4.33
CA VAL A 28 -10.40 4.99 -4.81
C VAL A 28 -9.69 5.64 -3.63
N TRP A 29 -8.42 5.31 -3.47
CA TRP A 29 -7.62 5.71 -2.32
C TRP A 29 -6.33 6.40 -2.75
N THR A 30 -5.92 7.41 -2.00
CA THR A 30 -4.63 8.09 -2.19
C THR A 30 -3.68 7.69 -1.08
N GLU A 31 -2.49 7.25 -1.42
CA GLU A 31 -1.49 6.77 -0.47
C GLU A 31 -0.57 7.88 -0.02
N TYR A 32 -0.41 7.97 1.30
CA TYR A 32 0.60 8.79 1.98
C TYR A 32 1.51 7.83 2.73
N ALA A 33 2.81 8.02 2.63
CA ALA A 33 3.77 7.07 3.19
C ALA A 33 4.88 7.79 3.94
N VAL A 34 5.37 7.14 5.00
CA VAL A 34 6.57 7.53 5.71
C VAL A 34 7.52 6.34 5.68
N GLY A 35 8.67 6.51 5.03
CA GLY A 35 9.73 5.52 5.01
C GLY A 35 10.83 5.89 5.98
N THR A 36 11.19 4.99 6.89
CA THR A 36 12.25 5.19 7.86
C THR A 36 13.31 4.13 7.66
N LEU A 37 14.49 4.56 7.22
CA LEU A 37 15.64 3.68 7.04
C LEU A 37 16.50 3.75 8.29
N SER A 38 16.77 2.59 8.88
CA SER A 38 17.56 2.47 10.10
C SER A 38 18.74 1.55 9.87
N GLU A 39 19.86 1.86 10.52
CA GLU A 39 21.09 1.07 10.51
C GLU A 39 21.36 0.63 11.95
N ASP A 40 21.30 -0.68 12.20
CA ASP A 40 21.48 -1.26 13.54
C ASP A 40 20.63 -0.56 14.61
N GLY A 41 19.37 -0.24 14.25
CA GLY A 41 18.42 0.41 15.14
C GLY A 41 18.49 1.94 15.17
N LYS A 42 19.48 2.54 14.51
CA LYS A 42 19.57 4.00 14.42
C LYS A 42 18.98 4.51 13.12
N VAL A 43 18.10 5.51 13.21
CA VAL A 43 17.50 6.13 12.03
C VAL A 43 18.57 6.90 11.27
N ILE A 44 18.78 6.57 9.99
CA ILE A 44 19.71 7.29 9.12
C ILE A 44 18.98 8.13 8.07
N GLN A 45 17.71 7.82 7.79
CA GLN A 45 16.91 8.61 6.85
C GLN A 45 15.44 8.42 7.19
N ARG A 46 14.67 9.49 7.15
CA ARG A 46 13.21 9.46 7.26
C ARG A 46 12.64 10.34 6.16
N LYS A 47 11.73 9.79 5.38
CA LYS A 47 11.14 10.51 4.26
C LYS A 47 9.63 10.39 4.28
N GLU A 48 8.94 11.53 4.20
CA GLU A 48 7.51 11.60 4.03
C GLU A 48 7.19 11.80 2.56
N ILE A 49 6.28 10.99 2.03
CA ILE A 49 5.88 11.05 0.63
C ILE A 49 4.37 11.26 0.57
N GLN A 50 3.97 12.45 0.10
CA GLN A 50 2.56 12.78 -0.08
C GLN A 50 2.11 12.32 -1.46
N LYS A 51 0.88 11.79 -1.51
CA LYS A 51 0.27 11.33 -2.77
C LYS A 51 1.20 10.43 -3.57
N ARG A 52 1.78 9.45 -2.88
CA ARG A 52 2.76 8.53 -3.45
C ARG A 52 2.14 7.65 -4.53
N ALA A 53 0.89 7.26 -4.36
CA ALA A 53 0.21 6.37 -5.28
C ALA A 53 -1.31 6.55 -5.16
N SER A 54 -2.02 6.11 -6.19
CA SER A 54 -3.48 6.01 -6.19
C SER A 54 -3.85 4.55 -6.38
N TRP A 55 -4.76 4.05 -5.55
CA TRP A 55 -5.18 2.66 -5.54
C TRP A 55 -6.69 2.54 -5.71
N ILE A 56 -7.11 1.48 -6.38
CA ILE A 56 -8.50 1.10 -6.49
C ILE A 56 -8.68 -0.18 -5.69
N ILE A 57 -9.63 -0.16 -4.74
CA ILE A 57 -9.98 -1.36 -3.96
C ILE A 57 -11.37 -1.79 -4.38
N ILE A 58 -11.48 -3.02 -4.87
CA ILE A 58 -12.75 -3.57 -5.35
C ILE A 58 -12.95 -5.01 -4.85
N LYS A 59 -14.17 -5.30 -4.42
CA LYS A 59 -14.52 -6.64 -3.94
C LYS A 59 -14.51 -7.64 -5.09
N ASN A 60 -13.86 -8.77 -4.88
CA ASN A 60 -13.79 -9.85 -5.84
C ASN A 60 -13.75 -11.19 -5.11
N LYS A 61 -14.84 -11.95 -5.19
CA LYS A 61 -14.93 -13.31 -4.62
C LYS A 61 -14.51 -13.41 -3.15
N GLY A 62 -15.05 -12.53 -2.32
CA GLY A 62 -14.80 -12.57 -0.87
C GLY A 62 -13.53 -11.87 -0.40
N GLU A 63 -12.71 -11.38 -1.31
CA GLU A 63 -11.56 -10.52 -0.98
C GLU A 63 -11.71 -9.16 -1.62
N TYR A 64 -10.86 -8.22 -1.20
CA TYR A 64 -10.83 -6.87 -1.76
C TYR A 64 -9.52 -6.72 -2.52
N GLN A 65 -9.62 -6.74 -3.84
CA GLN A 65 -8.47 -6.66 -4.73
C GLN A 65 -7.95 -5.23 -4.81
N VAL A 66 -6.63 -5.06 -4.80
CA VAL A 66 -5.98 -3.76 -4.93
C VAL A 66 -5.42 -3.64 -6.35
N LEU A 67 -5.83 -2.59 -7.05
CA LEU A 67 -5.36 -2.27 -8.40
C LEU A 67 -4.74 -0.87 -8.39
N ASN A 68 -3.85 -0.62 -9.35
CA ASN A 68 -3.32 0.73 -9.55
C ASN A 68 -4.35 1.62 -10.27
N GLU A 69 -4.01 2.87 -10.51
CA GLU A 69 -4.91 3.83 -11.15
C GLU A 69 -5.30 3.46 -12.58
N TYR A 70 -4.56 2.55 -13.20
CA TYR A 70 -4.86 2.04 -14.54
C TYR A 70 -5.69 0.76 -14.51
N GLY A 71 -6.12 0.32 -13.33
CA GLY A 71 -6.90 -0.91 -13.17
C GLY A 71 -6.07 -2.17 -13.29
N GLU A 72 -4.78 -2.09 -13.08
CA GLU A 72 -3.83 -3.19 -13.26
C GLU A 72 -3.10 -3.50 -11.96
N GLN A 73 -2.51 -4.68 -11.90
CA GLN A 73 -1.58 -5.03 -10.86
C GLN A 73 -0.20 -4.53 -11.24
N ASN A 74 0.56 -4.08 -10.25
CA ASN A 74 1.95 -3.66 -10.45
C ASN A 74 2.89 -4.85 -10.38
N LYS A 75 4.08 -4.65 -9.79
CA LYS A 75 5.07 -5.71 -9.57
C LYS A 75 4.64 -6.70 -8.50
N PHE A 76 3.44 -6.55 -7.97
CA PHE A 76 2.91 -7.38 -6.90
C PHE A 76 1.40 -7.54 -7.03
N ILE A 77 0.89 -8.62 -6.44
CA ILE A 77 -0.55 -8.82 -6.25
C ILE A 77 -0.86 -8.45 -4.81
N ALA A 78 -1.85 -7.58 -4.61
CA ALA A 78 -2.26 -7.19 -3.27
C ALA A 78 -3.75 -7.32 -3.08
N SER A 79 -4.15 -7.67 -1.87
CA SER A 79 -5.56 -7.78 -1.48
C SER A 79 -5.72 -7.50 0.01
N PHE A 80 -6.95 -7.16 0.38
CA PHE A 80 -7.37 -7.11 1.77
C PHE A 80 -8.38 -8.22 2.01
N THR A 81 -8.30 -8.86 3.17
CA THR A 81 -9.29 -9.83 3.62
C THR A 81 -9.86 -9.39 4.97
N ARG A 82 -11.11 -9.74 5.23
CA ARG A 82 -11.75 -9.42 6.51
C ARG A 82 -11.13 -10.24 7.63
N THR A 83 -11.10 -9.66 8.82
CA THR A 83 -10.74 -10.36 10.05
C THR A 83 -11.99 -10.56 10.92
N SER A 84 -11.82 -11.18 12.08
CA SER A 84 -12.92 -11.33 13.05
C SER A 84 -13.31 -10.01 13.70
N GLN A 85 -12.47 -8.97 13.59
CA GLN A 85 -12.73 -7.65 14.15
C GLN A 85 -13.26 -6.71 13.09
N LYS A 86 -14.29 -5.94 13.43
CA LYS A 86 -14.83 -4.92 12.56
C LYS A 86 -13.77 -3.84 12.32
N ASN A 87 -13.68 -3.36 11.08
CA ASN A 87 -12.73 -2.33 10.65
C ASN A 87 -11.27 -2.75 10.71
N ALA A 88 -10.98 -4.03 10.95
CA ALA A 88 -9.65 -4.59 10.84
C ALA A 88 -9.60 -5.57 9.67
N TYR A 89 -8.62 -5.37 8.83
CA TYR A 89 -8.40 -6.18 7.63
C TYR A 89 -7.00 -6.74 7.64
N MET A 90 -6.76 -7.80 6.90
CA MET A 90 -5.43 -8.30 6.65
C MET A 90 -4.99 -7.86 5.26
N PHE A 91 -3.93 -7.08 5.18
CA PHE A 91 -3.30 -6.72 3.93
C PHE A 91 -2.32 -7.81 3.53
N ASN A 92 -2.48 -8.34 2.32
CA ASN A 92 -1.63 -9.40 1.77
C ASN A 92 -1.04 -8.90 0.47
N ALA A 93 0.27 -8.98 0.32
CA ALA A 93 0.94 -8.63 -0.92
C ALA A 93 1.97 -9.69 -1.28
N PHE A 94 2.05 -10.05 -2.54
CA PHE A 94 3.04 -10.98 -3.06
C PHE A 94 3.81 -10.31 -4.20
N TYR A 95 5.11 -10.19 -4.04
CA TYR A 95 6.01 -9.59 -5.03
C TYR A 95 6.61 -10.70 -5.91
N PHE A 96 6.32 -10.62 -7.21
CA PHE A 96 6.69 -11.69 -8.15
C PHE A 96 8.19 -11.87 -8.28
N GLU A 97 8.94 -10.78 -8.35
CA GLU A 97 10.37 -10.82 -8.62
C GLU A 97 11.17 -11.43 -7.47
N SER A 98 10.93 -10.95 -6.26
CA SER A 98 11.64 -11.41 -5.06
C SER A 98 10.97 -12.58 -4.36
N LYS A 99 9.71 -12.90 -4.73
CA LYS A 99 8.87 -13.91 -4.09
C LYS A 99 8.60 -13.63 -2.61
N ASP A 100 8.68 -12.35 -2.22
CA ASP A 100 8.38 -11.94 -0.85
C ASP A 100 6.88 -11.79 -0.63
N HIS A 101 6.44 -12.19 0.57
CA HIS A 101 5.09 -11.96 1.05
C HIS A 101 5.10 -10.90 2.13
N ILE A 102 4.13 -10.00 2.07
CA ILE A 102 3.84 -9.07 3.16
C ILE A 102 2.44 -9.39 3.64
N LYS A 103 2.29 -9.59 4.94
CA LYS A 103 0.99 -9.86 5.55
C LYS A 103 0.91 -9.07 6.85
N VAL A 104 0.10 -8.03 6.88
CA VAL A 104 -0.01 -7.13 8.03
C VAL A 104 -1.46 -6.71 8.25
N GLU A 105 -1.77 -6.35 9.48
CA GLU A 105 -3.08 -5.82 9.82
C GLU A 105 -3.21 -4.39 9.32
N ALA A 106 -4.36 -4.08 8.74
CA ALA A 106 -4.73 -2.74 8.32
C ALA A 106 -6.00 -2.33 9.06
N ILE A 107 -6.01 -1.11 9.59
CA ILE A 107 -7.15 -0.59 10.33
C ILE A 107 -7.86 0.47 9.52
N LEU A 108 -9.17 0.31 9.36
CA LEU A 108 -10.01 1.30 8.70
C LEU A 108 -10.60 2.24 9.74
N VAL A 109 -10.23 3.52 9.66
CA VAL A 109 -10.64 4.55 10.62
C VAL A 109 -11.71 5.42 9.97
N ASN A 110 -12.87 5.51 10.61
CA ASN A 110 -14.01 6.33 10.16
C ASN A 110 -14.45 6.08 8.71
N GLY A 111 -14.16 4.91 8.16
CA GLY A 111 -14.55 4.54 6.80
C GLY A 111 -13.79 5.26 5.69
N ASN A 112 -12.81 6.11 6.02
CA ASN A 112 -12.13 6.94 5.02
C ASN A 112 -10.61 6.98 5.13
N ARG A 113 -10.00 6.25 6.07
CA ARG A 113 -8.56 6.17 6.21
C ARG A 113 -8.14 4.74 6.56
N LEU A 114 -7.20 4.20 5.80
CA LEU A 114 -6.57 2.91 6.10
C LEU A 114 -5.18 3.15 6.65
N GLU A 115 -4.89 2.54 7.78
CA GLU A 115 -3.58 2.64 8.43
C GLU A 115 -2.93 1.25 8.46
N MET A 116 -1.68 1.17 8.00
CA MET A 116 -0.89 -0.06 8.08
C MET A 116 0.59 0.28 8.10
N ALA A 117 1.38 -0.60 8.68
CA ALA A 117 2.83 -0.41 8.79
C ALA A 117 3.53 -1.75 8.74
N TYR A 118 4.70 -1.80 8.12
CA TYR A 118 5.51 -3.02 8.09
C TYR A 118 6.96 -2.69 7.77
N ASP A 119 7.84 -3.63 8.13
CA ASP A 119 9.23 -3.59 7.70
C ASP A 119 9.35 -4.27 6.34
N ALA A 120 9.91 -3.57 5.37
CA ALA A 120 10.04 -4.10 4.02
C ALA A 120 11.11 -5.19 3.99
N PRO A 121 10.84 -6.37 3.40
CA PRO A 121 11.90 -7.32 3.11
C PRO A 121 12.93 -6.68 2.15
N PRO A 122 14.22 -7.04 2.24
CA PRO A 122 15.23 -6.45 1.34
C PRO A 122 14.90 -6.56 -0.15
N GLY A 123 14.24 -7.65 -0.55
CA GLY A 123 13.84 -7.87 -1.94
C GLY A 123 12.81 -6.90 -2.48
N VAL A 124 12.09 -6.18 -1.60
CA VAL A 124 11.09 -5.18 -2.02
C VAL A 124 11.51 -3.77 -1.70
N PHE A 125 12.79 -3.54 -1.36
CA PHE A 125 13.32 -2.18 -1.23
C PHE A 125 13.20 -1.49 -2.57
N GLU A 126 12.75 -0.23 -2.54
CA GLU A 126 12.74 0.61 -3.72
C GLU A 126 14.17 0.90 -4.16
N GLU A 127 14.37 1.21 -5.45
CA GLU A 127 15.69 1.32 -6.06
C GLU A 127 16.64 2.22 -5.27
N ASN A 128 16.21 3.41 -4.84
CA ASN A 128 17.06 4.34 -4.10
C ASN A 128 17.48 3.77 -2.73
N TYR A 129 16.62 3.02 -2.06
CA TYR A 129 16.97 2.37 -0.80
C TYR A 129 17.86 1.15 -1.02
N ARG A 130 17.67 0.44 -2.12
CA ARG A 130 18.50 -0.70 -2.48
C ARG A 130 19.93 -0.26 -2.76
N GLU A 131 20.12 0.89 -3.43
CA GLU A 131 21.44 1.45 -3.67
C GLU A 131 22.16 1.77 -2.36
N ILE A 132 21.46 2.33 -1.38
CA ILE A 132 22.01 2.60 -0.06
C ILE A 132 22.40 1.29 0.64
N LEU A 133 21.53 0.30 0.59
CA LEU A 133 21.78 -1.02 1.18
C LEU A 133 23.02 -1.66 0.57
N ASP A 134 23.13 -1.67 -0.76
CA ASP A 134 24.25 -2.28 -1.46
C ASP A 134 25.56 -1.55 -1.15
N THR A 135 25.54 -0.22 -1.11
CA THR A 135 26.72 0.59 -0.79
C THR A 135 27.24 0.29 0.63
N ILE A 136 26.34 0.18 1.59
CA ILE A 136 26.71 -0.11 2.97
C ILE A 136 27.25 -1.55 3.09
N HIS A 137 26.62 -2.52 2.41
CA HIS A 137 27.02 -3.92 2.46
C HIS A 137 28.38 -4.20 1.79
N ILE A 138 28.80 -3.35 0.86
CA ILE A 138 30.18 -3.43 0.31
C ILE A 138 31.20 -3.16 1.40
N GLN A 139 30.93 -2.21 2.29
CA GLN A 139 31.85 -1.83 3.36
C GLN A 139 31.71 -2.74 4.58
N ASP A 140 30.50 -3.15 4.90
CA ASP A 140 30.19 -3.99 6.07
C ASP A 140 29.01 -4.93 5.74
N PRO A 141 29.28 -6.16 5.27
CA PRO A 141 28.21 -7.11 4.91
C PRO A 141 27.30 -7.51 6.08
N ASP A 142 27.78 -7.36 7.32
CA ASP A 142 27.01 -7.75 8.52
C ASP A 142 26.11 -6.63 9.04
N LYS A 143 26.18 -5.47 8.42
CA LYS A 143 25.37 -4.31 8.80
C LYS A 143 23.89 -4.59 8.54
N LYS A 144 23.05 -4.37 9.54
CA LYS A 144 21.62 -4.59 9.42
C LYS A 144 20.90 -3.30 9.09
N LEU A 145 20.28 -3.26 7.90
CA LEU A 145 19.42 -2.17 7.48
C LEU A 145 17.96 -2.60 7.55
N THR A 146 17.13 -1.74 8.11
CA THR A 146 15.69 -1.93 8.20
C THR A 146 15.00 -0.76 7.52
N LEU A 147 14.08 -1.05 6.61
CA LEU A 147 13.23 -0.04 6.00
C LEU A 147 11.81 -0.24 6.52
N HIS A 148 11.39 0.66 7.39
CA HIS A 148 10.06 0.64 7.96
C HIS A 148 9.14 1.58 7.19
N TRP A 149 8.02 1.06 6.73
CA TRP A 149 6.97 1.83 6.08
C TRP A 149 5.78 2.01 6.99
N GLN A 150 5.28 3.23 7.04
CA GLN A 150 3.98 3.54 7.63
C GLN A 150 3.12 4.17 6.55
N PHE A 151 1.96 3.57 6.31
CA PHE A 151 1.05 4.03 5.28
C PHE A 151 -0.23 4.57 5.86
N ASN A 152 -0.71 5.66 5.28
CA ASN A 152 -2.05 6.17 5.48
C ASN A 152 -2.67 6.32 4.09
N TRP A 153 -3.72 5.56 3.82
CA TRP A 153 -4.47 5.69 2.58
C TRP A 153 -5.74 6.46 2.89
N LEU A 154 -5.97 7.56 2.19
CA LEU A 154 -7.16 8.39 2.34
C LEU A 154 -8.11 8.11 1.19
N LYS A 155 -9.39 7.87 1.52
CA LYS A 155 -10.39 7.63 0.48
C LYS A 155 -10.67 8.93 -0.27
N SER A 156 -10.40 8.91 -1.56
CA SER A 156 -10.69 10.03 -2.45
C SER A 156 -12.04 9.89 -3.15
N PHE A 157 -12.57 8.67 -3.24
CA PHE A 157 -13.87 8.41 -3.86
C PHE A 157 -14.40 7.05 -3.42
N PRO A 158 -15.71 6.85 -3.16
CA PRO A 158 -16.72 7.91 -3.08
C PRO A 158 -16.57 8.74 -1.80
N ASN A 159 -16.94 9.99 -1.90
CA ASN A 159 -17.05 10.89 -0.75
C ASN A 159 -18.51 11.03 -0.36
N ASP A 160 -18.75 11.21 0.92
CA ASP A 160 -20.10 11.45 1.43
C ASP A 160 -20.57 12.87 1.14
#